data_28d214a786016911f3f80483b33dbad4
#
_entry.id   28d214a786016911f3f80483b33dbad4
#
_cell.length_a   1.000
_cell.length_b   1.000
_cell.length_c   1.000
_cell.angle_alpha   90.00
_cell.angle_beta   90.00
_cell.angle_gamma   90.00
#
_symmetry.space_group_name_H-M   'P 1'
#
loop_
_entity.id
_entity.type
_entity.pdbx_description
1 polymer ?
#
loop_
_entity_poly.entity_id
_entity_poly.type
_entity_poly.pdbx_seq_one_letter_code
_entity_poly.pdbx_strand_id
1 'polypeptide(L)'
;MLGNFPTHEDSLRMLEGLGFKVPAGLTPPPTPPPNGRGATSDLGEKSETKGDNIPFVKNSNVFEGQPPSPLGEGLGVGLPERRTCANIAEVIAFCDAWQNHRDAYPYEIDGMVIKVNSLELQAKCGFTSHHPRWAIAFKFKAKQATTRLRDVEFQVGKTGAVTPVAKLEPVQLAGVTVQNVSLHNEDFIRSKDIRIGDQVLVERAGDVIPYIVKALDDLRDGSERPVEYPTHCPVCRSLLVKPEDEAIWRCENAECEAQVIERMIFHTSKHAMDIEGMGESTIKRFYDLGWLHSIADIYRLDYGEIAQLEGFGEKSAANLQKAIEKAKQNPIHRLLHSLSVHHLGQKSSKLLAAVVEHVLDLKDWDLERYQEIKDIGPVLARNVYNFFQNEHNLDLLRTMESLGVNLRQTPEDQRPASAADGPLVGKTILFTGTLATLSREQAEARAAAAGASISSGVSKNLNILVVGEKAGSKLKKAQALGTIEIWTEDEFLENVEGNN
;
A
#
# COMPACT_ATOMS: atom_id res chain seq x y z
N MET A 1 -17.01 22.12 16.24
CA MET A 1 -17.06 22.90 14.97
C MET A 1 -15.66 22.87 14.39
N LEU A 2 -15.43 22.02 13.38
CA LEU A 2 -14.19 22.04 12.62
C LEU A 2 -14.30 23.23 11.66
N GLY A 3 -13.45 24.26 11.84
CA GLY A 3 -13.44 25.46 11.02
C GLY A 3 -13.17 25.13 9.55
N ASN A 4 -13.81 25.86 8.66
CA ASN A 4 -13.56 25.75 7.23
C ASN A 4 -12.26 26.50 6.92
N PHE A 5 -11.15 25.78 6.78
CA PHE A 5 -9.83 26.37 6.52
C PHE A 5 -9.61 26.50 5.01
N PRO A 6 -9.24 27.69 4.51
CA PRO A 6 -9.01 27.89 3.08
C PRO A 6 -7.71 27.24 2.59
N THR A 7 -6.72 27.06 3.48
CA THR A 7 -5.42 26.51 3.10
C THR A 7 -4.96 25.39 4.03
N HIS A 8 -4.07 24.56 3.52
CA HIS A 8 -3.42 23.51 4.30
C HIS A 8 -2.57 24.08 5.45
N GLU A 9 -1.90 25.20 5.21
CA GLU A 9 -1.11 25.92 6.22
C GLU A 9 -1.99 26.39 7.38
N ASP A 10 -3.19 26.92 7.11
CA ASP A 10 -4.13 27.33 8.18
C ASP A 10 -4.57 26.14 9.03
N SER A 11 -4.78 24.98 8.40
CA SER A 11 -5.11 23.74 9.13
C SER A 11 -3.98 23.29 10.05
N LEU A 12 -2.72 23.39 9.60
CA LEU A 12 -1.55 23.03 10.42
C LEU A 12 -1.37 24.02 11.58
N ARG A 13 -1.55 25.32 11.37
CA ARG A 13 -1.50 26.33 12.45
C ARG A 13 -2.55 26.10 13.52
N MET A 14 -3.76 25.69 13.12
CA MET A 14 -4.80 25.32 14.06
C MET A 14 -4.41 24.11 14.91
N LEU A 15 -3.88 23.05 14.27
CA LEU A 15 -3.41 21.86 14.98
C LEU A 15 -2.28 22.20 15.96
N GLU A 16 -1.35 23.07 15.57
CA GLU A 16 -0.27 23.57 16.43
C GLU A 16 -0.83 24.32 17.65
N GLY A 17 -1.84 25.20 17.43
CA GLY A 17 -2.55 25.89 18.49
C GLY A 17 -3.33 25.00 19.44
N LEU A 18 -3.69 23.77 19.01
CA LEU A 18 -4.32 22.75 19.84
C LEU A 18 -3.29 21.82 20.53
N GLY A 19 -1.98 22.12 20.42
CA GLY A 19 -0.91 21.37 21.06
C GLY A 19 -0.44 20.11 20.30
N PHE A 20 -0.88 19.91 19.04
CA PHE A 20 -0.33 18.84 18.22
C PHE A 20 1.05 19.23 17.67
N LYS A 21 1.98 18.26 17.64
CA LYS A 21 3.27 18.47 16.99
C LYS A 21 3.07 18.48 15.47
N VAL A 22 3.36 19.62 14.86
CA VAL A 22 3.40 19.79 13.41
C VAL A 22 4.81 20.21 13.00
N PRO A 23 5.26 19.94 11.76
CA PRO A 23 6.57 20.37 11.31
C PRO A 23 6.75 21.87 11.47
N ALA A 24 7.88 22.32 12.00
CA ALA A 24 8.14 23.75 12.27
C ALA A 24 8.16 24.57 10.97
N GLY A 25 7.39 25.64 10.91
CA GLY A 25 7.37 26.60 9.81
C GLY A 25 8.10 27.90 10.15
N LEU A 26 8.36 28.73 9.13
CA LEU A 26 8.74 30.12 9.38
C LEU A 26 7.54 30.84 10.02
N THR A 27 7.63 31.17 11.29
CA THR A 27 6.77 32.22 11.87
C THR A 27 7.16 33.53 11.21
N PRO A 28 6.22 34.31 10.63
CA PRO A 28 6.52 35.69 10.28
C PRO A 28 6.99 36.40 11.56
N PRO A 29 7.98 37.33 11.49
CA PRO A 29 8.42 38.05 12.65
C PRO A 29 7.19 38.72 13.30
N PRO A 30 7.09 38.72 14.65
CA PRO A 30 5.98 39.34 15.31
C PRO A 30 5.89 40.81 14.88
N THR A 31 4.73 41.23 14.43
CA THR A 31 4.44 42.64 14.17
C THR A 31 4.75 43.40 15.46
N PRO A 32 5.57 44.46 15.43
CA PRO A 32 5.86 45.22 16.64
C PRO A 32 4.55 45.72 17.26
N PRO A 33 4.37 45.62 18.58
CA PRO A 33 3.15 46.03 19.22
C PRO A 33 2.96 47.56 19.01
N PRO A 34 1.73 48.04 18.82
CA PRO A 34 1.47 49.44 18.82
C PRO A 34 1.84 49.98 20.22
N ASN A 35 2.66 51.02 20.26
CA ASN A 35 3.08 51.72 21.48
C ASN A 35 1.87 52.06 22.35
N GLY A 36 1.83 51.57 23.58
CA GLY A 36 0.80 51.97 24.57
C GLY A 36 0.87 51.21 25.88
N ARG A 37 1.71 51.67 26.75
CA ARG A 37 1.65 51.71 28.25
C ARG A 37 0.72 50.77 29.01
N GLY A 38 1.29 50.14 30.04
CA GLY A 38 0.62 50.03 31.32
C GLY A 38 0.52 48.64 31.93
N ALA A 39 1.30 48.48 32.96
CA ALA A 39 1.43 47.46 34.01
C ALA A 39 0.12 46.85 34.55
N THR A 40 0.16 45.66 35.03
CA THR A 40 0.21 45.16 36.41
C THR A 40 -0.33 43.72 36.50
N SER A 41 0.44 42.93 37.16
CA SER A 41 0.15 41.79 38.09
C SER A 41 -1.32 41.41 38.34
N ASP A 42 -1.67 40.15 38.33
CA ASP A 42 -1.77 39.32 39.53
C ASP A 42 -2.24 37.87 39.30
N LEU A 43 -1.82 37.06 40.19
CA LEU A 43 -2.05 35.73 40.62
C LEU A 43 -3.51 35.20 40.59
N GLY A 44 -3.70 33.90 40.38
CA GLY A 44 -4.80 33.22 41.04
C GLY A 44 -5.36 31.97 40.37
N GLU A 45 -4.95 30.87 40.93
CA GLU A 45 -5.73 29.68 41.35
C GLU A 45 -6.43 28.72 40.35
N LYS A 46 -6.09 27.49 40.62
CA LYS A 46 -6.62 26.18 40.35
C LYS A 46 -8.14 26.06 40.22
N SER A 47 -8.58 25.19 39.31
CA SER A 47 -9.64 24.22 39.62
C SER A 47 -9.54 22.98 38.72
N GLU A 48 -9.51 21.81 39.38
CA GLU A 48 -9.69 20.48 38.85
C GLU A 48 -11.12 20.28 38.35
N THR A 49 -11.30 19.62 37.21
CA THR A 49 -12.50 18.81 37.00
C THR A 49 -12.16 17.56 36.18
N LYS A 50 -12.59 16.43 36.72
CA LYS A 50 -12.58 15.08 36.18
C LYS A 50 -13.51 14.97 34.96
N GLY A 51 -13.19 14.07 34.02
CA GLY A 51 -14.16 13.61 33.05
C GLY A 51 -13.58 12.73 31.96
N ASP A 52 -13.68 11.48 32.17
CA ASP A 52 -13.97 10.34 31.29
C ASP A 52 -13.04 9.90 30.14
N ASN A 53 -12.66 8.63 30.32
CA ASN A 53 -11.84 7.76 29.50
C ASN A 53 -12.47 7.43 28.13
N ILE A 54 -11.66 7.58 27.07
CA ILE A 54 -11.79 6.82 25.84
C ILE A 54 -10.46 6.08 25.61
N PRO A 55 -10.43 4.77 25.37
CA PRO A 55 -9.19 4.00 25.33
C PRO A 55 -8.46 4.19 24.01
N PHE A 56 -7.28 4.79 24.07
CA PHE A 56 -6.30 4.80 23.01
C PHE A 56 -5.44 3.53 23.08
N VAL A 57 -5.41 2.76 22.01
CA VAL A 57 -4.53 1.59 21.86
C VAL A 57 -3.08 2.08 21.80
N LYS A 58 -2.33 1.77 22.84
CA LYS A 58 -0.87 1.99 22.89
C LYS A 58 -0.17 0.90 22.08
N ASN A 59 0.48 1.27 21.00
CA ASN A 59 1.61 0.52 20.49
C ASN A 59 2.85 0.94 21.26
N SER A 60 3.30 0.05 22.14
CA SER A 60 4.48 0.21 22.98
C SER A 60 5.69 -0.38 22.28
N ASN A 61 6.56 0.46 21.73
CA ASN A 61 8.00 0.26 21.73
C ASN A 61 8.61 1.65 21.92
N VAL A 62 8.70 2.06 23.18
CA VAL A 62 9.41 3.27 23.58
C VAL A 62 10.77 2.84 24.08
N PHE A 63 11.81 3.19 23.33
CA PHE A 63 13.13 3.35 23.88
C PHE A 63 13.06 4.46 24.96
N GLU A 64 13.39 4.12 26.20
CA GLU A 64 13.68 5.09 27.23
C GLU A 64 15.01 5.78 26.89
N GLY A 65 14.91 6.89 26.17
CA GLY A 65 15.93 7.91 26.02
C GLY A 65 15.37 9.20 26.57
N GLN A 66 16.18 9.93 27.35
CA GLN A 66 15.85 11.22 27.94
C GLN A 66 15.15 12.13 26.93
N PRO A 67 14.13 12.91 27.34
CA PRO A 67 13.55 13.90 26.47
C PRO A 67 14.64 14.88 26.02
N PRO A 68 14.71 15.24 24.74
CA PRO A 68 15.64 16.27 24.30
C PRO A 68 15.33 17.53 25.04
N SER A 69 16.35 18.12 25.64
CA SER A 69 16.31 19.43 26.28
C SER A 69 15.66 20.44 25.35
N PRO A 70 14.89 21.43 25.84
CA PRO A 70 14.40 22.50 24.98
C PRO A 70 15.61 23.14 24.32
N LEU A 71 15.57 23.25 22.99
CA LEU A 71 16.64 23.80 22.16
C LEU A 71 17.11 25.10 22.74
N GLY A 72 18.30 25.07 23.33
CA GLY A 72 19.00 26.23 23.81
C GLY A 72 19.29 27.21 22.64
N GLU A 73 19.14 28.44 22.90
CA GLU A 73 19.64 29.56 22.10
C GLU A 73 21.11 29.33 21.76
N GLY A 74 21.42 29.12 20.47
CA GLY A 74 22.79 28.89 20.02
C GLY A 74 22.92 28.75 18.53
N LEU A 75 23.03 29.88 17.81
CA LEU A 75 23.81 30.07 16.59
C LEU A 75 23.64 28.98 15.48
N GLY A 76 22.64 29.13 14.68
CA GLY A 76 22.47 28.49 13.39
C GLY A 76 21.03 28.69 12.95
N VAL A 77 20.78 29.51 11.93
CA VAL A 77 19.44 29.63 11.34
C VAL A 77 19.14 28.29 10.69
N GLY A 78 18.57 27.37 11.47
CA GLY A 78 18.09 26.11 10.95
C GLY A 78 17.09 26.34 9.84
N LEU A 79 17.15 25.55 8.79
CA LEU A 79 16.13 25.62 7.73
C LEU A 79 14.77 25.28 8.34
N PRO A 80 13.71 26.04 8.02
CA PRO A 80 12.37 25.72 8.49
C PRO A 80 11.92 24.37 7.94
N GLU A 81 11.27 23.56 8.75
CA GLU A 81 10.79 22.23 8.36
C GLU A 81 9.67 22.29 7.30
N ARG A 82 8.94 23.40 7.26
CA ARG A 82 7.91 23.67 6.24
C ARG A 82 7.98 25.11 5.75
N ARG A 83 7.57 25.31 4.51
CA ARG A 83 7.51 26.63 3.90
C ARG A 83 6.39 26.68 2.86
N THR A 84 5.62 27.79 2.85
CA THR A 84 4.75 28.12 1.72
C THR A 84 5.57 28.83 0.65
N CYS A 85 5.56 28.31 -0.57
CA CYS A 85 6.28 28.84 -1.72
C CYS A 85 5.30 29.46 -2.71
N ALA A 86 5.67 30.60 -3.28
CA ALA A 86 4.83 31.31 -4.25
C ALA A 86 4.92 30.73 -5.67
N ASN A 87 6.01 30.03 -5.98
CA ASN A 87 6.28 29.47 -7.31
C ASN A 87 7.18 28.24 -7.23
N ILE A 88 7.30 27.54 -8.35
CA ILE A 88 8.09 26.30 -8.44
C ILE A 88 9.60 26.53 -8.21
N ALA A 89 10.14 27.68 -8.56
CA ALA A 89 11.56 27.97 -8.35
C ALA A 89 11.89 28.03 -6.85
N GLU A 90 11.01 28.62 -6.05
CA GLU A 90 11.15 28.64 -4.59
C GLU A 90 11.02 27.23 -3.98
N VAL A 91 10.14 26.37 -4.54
CA VAL A 91 10.02 24.97 -4.12
C VAL A 91 11.33 24.23 -4.38
N ILE A 92 11.89 24.35 -5.58
CA ILE A 92 13.17 23.71 -5.96
C ILE A 92 14.29 24.17 -5.03
N ALA A 93 14.45 25.47 -4.85
CA ALA A 93 15.48 26.03 -3.97
C ALA A 93 15.34 25.54 -2.52
N PHE A 94 14.12 25.39 -2.02
CA PHE A 94 13.86 24.85 -0.68
C PHE A 94 14.22 23.37 -0.58
N CYS A 95 13.89 22.57 -1.59
CA CYS A 95 14.24 21.16 -1.65
C CYS A 95 15.77 20.95 -1.73
N ASP A 96 16.46 21.73 -2.56
CA ASP A 96 17.91 21.69 -2.69
C ASP A 96 18.63 22.10 -1.38
N ALA A 97 18.13 23.12 -0.70
CA ALA A 97 18.65 23.51 0.61
C ALA A 97 18.55 22.36 1.62
N TRP A 98 17.41 21.70 1.70
CA TRP A 98 17.20 20.56 2.60
C TRP A 98 18.03 19.34 2.22
N GLN A 99 18.25 19.06 0.94
CA GLN A 99 19.13 17.98 0.49
C GLN A 99 20.53 18.09 1.09
N ASN A 100 21.04 19.33 1.24
CA ASN A 100 22.37 19.61 1.79
C ASN A 100 22.39 19.66 3.34
N HIS A 101 21.23 19.80 3.98
CA HIS A 101 21.13 19.93 5.45
C HIS A 101 20.50 18.70 6.12
N ARG A 102 20.08 17.67 5.35
CA ARG A 102 19.36 16.51 5.88
C ARG A 102 20.10 15.77 6.98
N ASP A 103 21.46 15.73 6.92
CA ASP A 103 22.28 14.99 7.90
C ASP A 103 22.43 15.72 9.24
N ALA A 104 22.09 17.01 9.29
CA ALA A 104 22.05 17.80 10.52
C ALA A 104 20.67 17.73 11.23
N TYR A 105 19.67 17.12 10.59
CA TYR A 105 18.33 16.97 11.17
C TYR A 105 18.31 15.84 12.20
N PRO A 106 17.60 15.98 13.34
CA PRO A 106 17.61 15.00 14.43
C PRO A 106 16.92 13.67 14.07
N TYR A 107 16.25 13.59 12.92
CA TYR A 107 15.60 12.39 12.37
C TYR A 107 16.13 12.12 10.98
N GLU A 108 16.19 10.83 10.61
CA GLU A 108 16.45 10.47 9.21
C GLU A 108 15.26 10.86 8.34
N ILE A 109 15.56 11.58 7.25
CA ILE A 109 14.57 12.00 6.26
C ILE A 109 15.04 11.56 4.86
N ASP A 110 14.12 10.99 4.09
CA ASP A 110 14.38 10.49 2.72
C ASP A 110 13.96 11.48 1.62
N GLY A 111 13.23 12.52 2.02
CA GLY A 111 12.70 13.50 1.09
C GLY A 111 11.73 14.47 1.73
N MET A 112 11.01 15.18 0.88
CA MET A 112 10.02 16.17 1.26
C MET A 112 8.71 15.93 0.53
N VAL A 113 7.58 16.33 1.14
CA VAL A 113 6.28 16.27 0.47
C VAL A 113 5.87 17.69 0.07
N ILE A 114 5.69 17.88 -1.22
CA ILE A 114 5.21 19.11 -1.82
C ILE A 114 3.69 18.98 -2.03
N LYS A 115 2.93 19.94 -1.55
CA LYS A 115 1.46 19.92 -1.63
C LYS A 115 0.94 21.23 -2.19
N VAL A 116 -0.15 21.18 -2.94
CA VAL A 116 -0.94 22.37 -3.28
C VAL A 116 -1.53 22.94 -1.99
N ASN A 117 -1.28 24.21 -1.67
CA ASN A 117 -1.70 24.81 -0.39
C ASN A 117 -3.21 25.08 -0.32
N SER A 118 -3.85 25.50 -1.42
CA SER A 118 -5.29 25.74 -1.47
C SER A 118 -6.09 24.43 -1.39
N LEU A 119 -6.95 24.30 -0.38
CA LEU A 119 -7.82 23.13 -0.22
C LEU A 119 -8.86 23.01 -1.34
N GLU A 120 -9.35 24.14 -1.88
CA GLU A 120 -10.23 24.15 -3.04
C GLU A 120 -9.53 23.54 -4.28
N LEU A 121 -8.25 23.91 -4.51
CA LEU A 121 -7.48 23.33 -5.62
C LEU A 121 -7.14 21.86 -5.36
N GLN A 122 -6.88 21.45 -4.12
CA GLN A 122 -6.70 20.03 -3.78
C GLN A 122 -7.95 19.22 -4.15
N ALA A 123 -9.14 19.71 -3.77
CA ALA A 123 -10.39 19.06 -4.14
C ALA A 123 -10.59 18.98 -5.66
N LYS A 124 -10.24 20.05 -6.40
CA LYS A 124 -10.29 20.05 -7.88
C LYS A 124 -9.32 19.08 -8.54
N CYS A 125 -8.11 18.90 -7.98
CA CYS A 125 -7.12 17.94 -8.46
C CYS A 125 -7.57 16.50 -8.22
N GLY A 126 -8.25 16.24 -7.09
CA GLY A 126 -8.76 14.92 -6.72
C GLY A 126 -7.66 13.90 -6.42
N PHE A 127 -8.04 12.62 -6.55
CA PHE A 127 -7.20 11.47 -6.22
C PHE A 127 -7.11 10.51 -7.41
N THR A 128 -6.09 9.68 -7.41
CA THR A 128 -6.07 8.39 -8.11
C THR A 128 -6.70 7.32 -7.21
N SER A 129 -6.71 6.06 -7.63
CA SER A 129 -7.16 4.94 -6.76
C SER A 129 -6.37 4.82 -5.45
N HIS A 130 -5.15 5.39 -5.38
CA HIS A 130 -4.24 5.20 -4.23
C HIS A 130 -3.57 6.48 -3.74
N HIS A 131 -3.50 7.53 -4.57
CA HIS A 131 -2.69 8.71 -4.26
C HIS A 131 -3.41 10.02 -4.59
N PRO A 132 -3.15 11.10 -3.81
CA PRO A 132 -3.62 12.43 -4.14
C PRO A 132 -2.88 12.96 -5.38
N ARG A 133 -3.60 13.66 -6.27
CA ARG A 133 -2.99 14.33 -7.43
C ARG A 133 -2.42 15.72 -7.11
N TRP A 134 -2.68 16.22 -5.92
CA TRP A 134 -2.25 17.53 -5.43
C TRP A 134 -1.03 17.46 -4.51
N ALA A 135 -0.43 16.29 -4.35
CA ALA A 135 0.79 16.10 -3.58
C ALA A 135 1.80 15.26 -4.38
N ILE A 136 3.08 15.60 -4.22
CA ILE A 136 4.20 14.86 -4.80
C ILE A 136 5.31 14.72 -3.77
N ALA A 137 5.93 13.55 -3.70
CA ALA A 137 7.12 13.33 -2.90
C ALA A 137 8.37 13.69 -3.72
N PHE A 138 9.16 14.62 -3.21
CA PHE A 138 10.52 14.88 -3.71
C PHE A 138 11.48 14.04 -2.87
N LYS A 139 12.11 13.03 -3.47
CA LYS A 139 13.09 12.19 -2.80
C LYS A 139 14.49 12.79 -2.95
N PHE A 140 15.24 12.86 -1.87
CA PHE A 140 16.64 13.28 -1.91
C PHE A 140 17.48 12.29 -2.70
N LYS A 141 18.63 12.75 -3.20
CA LYS A 141 19.60 11.86 -3.84
C LYS A 141 19.97 10.76 -2.85
N ALA A 142 19.88 9.53 -3.31
CA ALA A 142 20.22 8.37 -2.51
C ALA A 142 21.71 8.38 -2.12
N LYS A 143 22.00 7.94 -0.92
CA LYS A 143 23.38 7.69 -0.50
C LYS A 143 23.91 6.48 -1.24
N GLN A 144 25.17 6.53 -1.64
CA GLN A 144 25.85 5.46 -2.35
C GLN A 144 27.06 4.98 -1.54
N ALA A 145 27.38 3.70 -1.65
CA ALA A 145 28.57 3.11 -1.08
C ALA A 145 29.15 2.07 -2.05
N THR A 146 30.46 1.86 -1.96
CA THR A 146 31.15 0.82 -2.74
C THR A 146 31.45 -0.36 -1.82
N THR A 147 31.18 -1.59 -2.31
CA THR A 147 31.46 -2.83 -1.61
C THR A 147 31.77 -3.95 -2.59
N ARG A 148 32.34 -5.05 -2.09
CA ARG A 148 32.69 -6.22 -2.91
C ARG A 148 31.54 -7.22 -2.98
N LEU A 149 31.23 -7.70 -4.17
CA LEU A 149 30.33 -8.83 -4.42
C LEU A 149 31.07 -10.14 -4.15
N ARG A 150 30.75 -10.80 -3.04
CA ARG A 150 31.40 -12.06 -2.63
C ARG A 150 30.86 -13.25 -3.37
N ASP A 151 29.53 -13.33 -3.51
CA ASP A 151 28.84 -14.45 -4.14
C ASP A 151 27.42 -14.07 -4.58
N VAL A 152 26.76 -14.94 -5.34
CA VAL A 152 25.36 -14.82 -5.73
C VAL A 152 24.61 -16.09 -5.36
N GLU A 153 23.62 -15.95 -4.51
CA GLU A 153 22.71 -17.02 -4.10
C GLU A 153 21.41 -16.95 -4.92
N PHE A 154 20.86 -18.08 -5.28
CA PHE A 154 19.59 -18.15 -6.02
C PHE A 154 18.47 -18.62 -5.08
N GLN A 155 17.47 -17.77 -4.88
CA GLN A 155 16.32 -18.02 -4.02
C GLN A 155 15.09 -18.34 -4.84
N VAL A 156 14.26 -19.28 -4.36
CA VAL A 156 13.04 -19.72 -5.03
C VAL A 156 11.85 -19.17 -4.27
N GLY A 157 11.07 -18.31 -4.93
CA GLY A 157 9.87 -17.71 -4.34
C GLY A 157 8.61 -18.59 -4.51
N LYS A 158 7.53 -18.16 -3.92
CA LYS A 158 6.22 -18.88 -3.85
C LYS A 158 5.62 -19.31 -5.20
N THR A 159 6.00 -18.65 -6.29
CA THR A 159 5.54 -18.97 -7.67
C THR A 159 6.60 -19.72 -8.48
N GLY A 160 7.64 -20.23 -7.83
CA GLY A 160 8.77 -20.88 -8.49
C GLY A 160 9.79 -19.93 -9.10
N ALA A 161 9.58 -18.62 -9.04
CA ALA A 161 10.52 -17.62 -9.57
C ALA A 161 11.88 -17.75 -8.89
N VAL A 162 12.96 -17.87 -9.67
CA VAL A 162 14.34 -17.99 -9.19
C VAL A 162 14.97 -16.59 -9.27
N THR A 163 15.21 -16.00 -8.09
CA THR A 163 15.74 -14.66 -7.94
C THR A 163 17.19 -14.70 -7.47
N PRO A 164 18.14 -14.11 -8.23
CA PRO A 164 19.52 -13.98 -7.79
C PRO A 164 19.65 -12.90 -6.72
N VAL A 165 20.38 -13.20 -5.66
CA VAL A 165 20.65 -12.30 -4.52
C VAL A 165 22.17 -12.18 -4.35
N ALA A 166 22.67 -10.96 -4.52
CA ALA A 166 24.07 -10.63 -4.28
C ALA A 166 24.41 -10.76 -2.79
N LYS A 167 25.45 -11.48 -2.44
CA LYS A 167 26.08 -11.52 -1.11
C LYS A 167 27.26 -10.55 -1.12
N LEU A 168 27.08 -9.44 -0.43
CA LEU A 168 28.07 -8.37 -0.38
C LEU A 168 28.96 -8.43 0.86
N GLU A 169 30.14 -7.87 0.78
CA GLU A 169 30.82 -7.46 2.01
C GLU A 169 29.94 -6.46 2.75
N PRO A 170 29.80 -6.62 4.10
CA PRO A 170 28.96 -5.71 4.87
C PRO A 170 29.39 -4.26 4.70
N VAL A 171 28.47 -3.41 4.27
CA VAL A 171 28.74 -1.98 4.06
C VAL A 171 27.68 -1.12 4.76
N GLN A 172 28.13 -0.05 5.41
CA GLN A 172 27.22 0.92 6.02
C GLN A 172 26.65 1.84 4.94
N LEU A 173 25.33 1.87 4.82
CA LEU A 173 24.64 2.66 3.81
C LEU A 173 23.34 3.23 4.38
N ALA A 174 23.26 4.55 4.50
CA ALA A 174 22.10 5.24 5.05
C ALA A 174 21.59 4.62 6.37
N GLY A 175 22.50 4.55 7.39
CA GLY A 175 22.17 4.09 8.75
C GLY A 175 21.99 2.58 8.94
N VAL A 176 22.06 1.77 7.88
CA VAL A 176 21.95 0.31 7.99
C VAL A 176 23.12 -0.42 7.37
N THR A 177 23.37 -1.65 7.85
CA THR A 177 24.38 -2.54 7.25
C THR A 177 23.74 -3.34 6.11
N VAL A 178 24.19 -3.12 4.88
CA VAL A 178 23.74 -3.85 3.70
C VAL A 178 24.67 -5.01 3.41
N GLN A 179 24.12 -6.22 3.26
CA GLN A 179 24.85 -7.46 2.94
C GLN A 179 24.18 -8.25 1.81
N ASN A 180 22.87 -8.08 1.60
CA ASN A 180 22.11 -8.80 0.59
C ASN A 180 21.38 -7.81 -0.29
N VAL A 181 21.52 -7.97 -1.61
CA VAL A 181 20.86 -7.10 -2.59
C VAL A 181 20.28 -7.97 -3.71
N SER A 182 19.02 -7.75 -4.05
CA SER A 182 18.42 -8.45 -5.20
C SER A 182 19.08 -8.03 -6.51
N LEU A 183 19.40 -9.00 -7.34
CA LEU A 183 19.86 -8.80 -8.71
C LEU A 183 18.73 -8.97 -9.73
N HIS A 184 17.50 -9.00 -9.28
CA HIS A 184 16.27 -9.08 -10.06
C HIS A 184 16.17 -10.35 -10.92
N ASN A 185 16.96 -10.46 -11.99
CA ASN A 185 16.95 -11.58 -12.95
C ASN A 185 18.30 -11.67 -13.71
N GLU A 186 18.41 -12.65 -14.58
CA GLU A 186 19.59 -12.88 -15.42
C GLU A 186 19.89 -11.69 -16.34
N ASP A 187 18.86 -11.09 -16.93
CA ASP A 187 19.04 -9.99 -17.88
C ASP A 187 19.60 -8.74 -17.19
N PHE A 188 19.22 -8.49 -15.93
CA PHE A 188 19.80 -7.42 -15.11
C PHE A 188 21.30 -7.65 -14.88
N ILE A 189 21.72 -8.87 -14.52
CA ILE A 189 23.13 -9.23 -14.30
C ILE A 189 23.92 -9.02 -15.59
N ARG A 190 23.41 -9.51 -16.72
CA ARG A 190 24.05 -9.39 -18.02
C ARG A 190 24.13 -7.94 -18.50
N SER A 191 23.06 -7.16 -18.34
CA SER A 191 23.01 -5.76 -18.80
C SER A 191 24.01 -4.86 -18.07
N LYS A 192 24.39 -5.22 -16.85
CA LYS A 192 25.35 -4.49 -16.01
C LYS A 192 26.73 -5.16 -15.95
N ASP A 193 26.94 -6.27 -16.64
CA ASP A 193 28.15 -7.09 -16.60
C ASP A 193 28.64 -7.35 -15.17
N ILE A 194 27.70 -7.73 -14.27
CA ILE A 194 28.02 -7.99 -12.85
C ILE A 194 28.72 -9.35 -12.75
N ARG A 195 29.88 -9.37 -12.08
CA ARG A 195 30.67 -10.57 -11.86
C ARG A 195 30.93 -10.78 -10.38
N ILE A 196 31.04 -12.03 -9.97
CA ILE A 196 31.45 -12.37 -8.60
C ILE A 196 32.90 -11.93 -8.43
N GLY A 197 33.20 -11.18 -7.37
CA GLY A 197 34.50 -10.53 -7.12
C GLY A 197 34.50 -9.03 -7.41
N ASP A 198 33.54 -8.51 -8.19
CA ASP A 198 33.45 -7.09 -8.53
C ASP A 198 33.36 -6.19 -7.29
N GLN A 199 33.99 -5.03 -7.39
CA GLN A 199 33.58 -3.86 -6.61
C GLN A 199 32.30 -3.31 -7.26
N VAL A 200 31.24 -3.17 -6.46
CA VAL A 200 29.93 -2.69 -6.90
C VAL A 200 29.52 -1.42 -6.19
N LEU A 201 28.93 -0.49 -6.94
CA LEU A 201 28.31 0.70 -6.39
C LEU A 201 26.88 0.35 -5.97
N VAL A 202 26.60 0.44 -4.67
CA VAL A 202 25.28 0.17 -4.09
C VAL A 202 24.61 1.47 -3.70
N GLU A 203 23.33 1.57 -3.97
CA GLU A 203 22.49 2.71 -3.60
C GLU A 203 21.26 2.20 -2.86
N ARG A 204 20.75 3.00 -1.93
CA ARG A 204 19.50 2.68 -1.23
C ARG A 204 18.42 3.63 -1.72
N ALA A 205 17.64 3.19 -2.71
CA ALA A 205 16.58 3.99 -3.33
C ALA A 205 15.50 4.36 -2.29
N GLY A 206 15.27 5.66 -2.14
CA GLY A 206 14.33 6.19 -1.14
C GLY A 206 14.67 5.79 0.29
N ASP A 207 15.94 5.52 0.57
CA ASP A 207 16.47 5.04 1.84
C ASP A 207 15.76 3.77 2.39
N VAL A 208 15.17 2.94 1.49
CA VAL A 208 14.42 1.73 1.84
C VAL A 208 15.06 0.47 1.24
N ILE A 209 15.13 0.35 -0.08
CA ILE A 209 15.56 -0.87 -0.78
C ILE A 209 16.93 -0.67 -1.42
N PRO A 210 17.96 -1.43 -0.99
CA PRO A 210 19.27 -1.37 -1.64
C PRO A 210 19.23 -2.03 -3.02
N TYR A 211 19.95 -1.44 -4.00
CA TYR A 211 20.16 -2.03 -5.30
C TYR A 211 21.56 -1.73 -5.84
N ILE A 212 22.08 -2.57 -6.74
CA ILE A 212 23.36 -2.38 -7.39
C ILE A 212 23.19 -1.44 -8.59
N VAL A 213 23.80 -0.27 -8.50
CA VAL A 213 23.79 0.74 -9.57
C VAL A 213 24.61 0.26 -10.77
N LYS A 214 25.87 -0.18 -10.50
CA LYS A 214 26.80 -0.69 -11.51
C LYS A 214 27.93 -1.48 -10.86
N ALA A 215 28.57 -2.33 -11.64
CA ALA A 215 29.93 -2.82 -11.35
C ALA A 215 30.94 -1.71 -11.66
N LEU A 216 32.06 -1.71 -10.94
CA LEU A 216 33.19 -0.81 -11.14
C LEU A 216 34.27 -1.58 -11.92
N ASP A 217 34.07 -1.72 -13.22
CA ASP A 217 34.89 -2.52 -14.13
C ASP A 217 36.33 -2.04 -14.21
N ASP A 218 36.57 -0.73 -14.02
CA ASP A 218 37.90 -0.14 -13.91
C ASP A 218 38.72 -0.68 -12.71
N LEU A 219 38.09 -1.30 -11.72
CA LEU A 219 38.73 -1.87 -10.53
C LEU A 219 38.94 -3.39 -10.62
N ARG A 220 38.64 -4.00 -11.75
CA ARG A 220 38.84 -5.44 -11.97
C ARG A 220 40.32 -5.78 -12.11
N ASP A 221 40.73 -6.87 -11.46
CA ASP A 221 42.09 -7.40 -11.49
C ASP A 221 42.23 -8.70 -12.35
N GLY A 222 41.10 -9.18 -12.91
CA GLY A 222 41.04 -10.42 -13.71
C GLY A 222 40.68 -11.65 -12.91
N SER A 223 40.45 -11.54 -11.60
CA SER A 223 39.99 -12.63 -10.74
C SER A 223 38.46 -12.80 -10.74
N GLU A 224 37.76 -11.83 -11.30
CA GLU A 224 36.31 -11.80 -11.35
C GLU A 224 35.77 -12.87 -12.30
N ARG A 225 34.74 -13.57 -11.84
CA ARG A 225 34.11 -14.65 -12.60
C ARG A 225 32.64 -14.30 -12.93
N PRO A 226 32.17 -14.67 -14.14
CA PRO A 226 30.76 -14.50 -14.51
C PRO A 226 29.82 -15.16 -13.51
N VAL A 227 28.63 -14.57 -13.32
CA VAL A 227 27.54 -15.21 -12.58
C VAL A 227 26.87 -16.23 -13.50
N GLU A 228 27.03 -17.51 -13.21
CA GLU A 228 26.38 -18.59 -13.95
C GLU A 228 24.98 -18.82 -13.39
N TYR A 229 23.97 -18.71 -14.25
CA TYR A 229 22.59 -18.97 -13.86
C TYR A 229 22.35 -20.49 -13.80
N PRO A 230 21.70 -21.01 -12.74
CA PRO A 230 21.50 -22.44 -12.60
C PRO A 230 20.52 -22.97 -13.66
N THR A 231 20.81 -24.13 -14.21
CA THR A 231 19.89 -24.86 -15.09
C THR A 231 18.86 -25.70 -14.32
N HIS A 232 19.12 -25.96 -13.05
CA HIS A 232 18.26 -26.74 -12.17
C HIS A 232 17.94 -25.94 -10.90
N CYS A 233 16.77 -26.19 -10.34
CA CYS A 233 16.32 -25.58 -9.10
C CYS A 233 17.35 -25.82 -7.98
N PRO A 234 17.81 -24.78 -7.28
CA PRO A 234 18.81 -24.94 -6.20
C PRO A 234 18.30 -25.80 -5.04
N VAL A 235 16.96 -25.91 -4.87
CA VAL A 235 16.32 -26.64 -3.78
C VAL A 235 15.94 -28.07 -4.19
N CYS A 236 15.02 -28.24 -5.15
CA CYS A 236 14.46 -29.55 -5.51
C CYS A 236 15.13 -30.22 -6.70
N ARG A 237 16.11 -29.59 -7.34
CA ARG A 237 16.88 -30.11 -8.49
C ARG A 237 16.06 -30.32 -9.79
N SER A 238 14.80 -29.94 -9.84
CA SER A 238 14.03 -29.97 -11.08
C SER A 238 14.61 -28.99 -12.10
N LEU A 239 14.47 -29.30 -13.39
CA LEU A 239 14.89 -28.41 -14.48
C LEU A 239 14.17 -27.06 -14.37
N LEU A 240 14.90 -25.97 -14.52
CA LEU A 240 14.32 -24.64 -14.58
C LEU A 240 13.84 -24.32 -16.00
N VAL A 241 12.73 -23.61 -16.11
CA VAL A 241 12.15 -23.16 -17.37
C VAL A 241 12.12 -21.64 -17.40
N LYS A 242 12.51 -21.05 -18.52
CA LYS A 242 12.36 -19.62 -18.80
C LYS A 242 11.40 -19.49 -19.97
N PRO A 243 10.13 -19.05 -19.72
CA PRO A 243 9.21 -18.78 -20.82
C PRO A 243 9.77 -17.69 -21.75
N GLU A 244 9.47 -17.79 -23.05
CA GLU A 244 10.00 -16.85 -24.06
C GLU A 244 9.62 -15.39 -23.77
N ASP A 245 8.46 -15.19 -23.17
CA ASP A 245 7.91 -13.85 -22.85
C ASP A 245 8.33 -13.34 -21.48
N GLU A 246 9.11 -14.10 -20.69
CA GLU A 246 9.48 -13.74 -19.34
C GLU A 246 11.00 -13.61 -19.14
N ALA A 247 11.40 -12.64 -18.32
CA ALA A 247 12.80 -12.46 -17.92
C ALA A 247 13.22 -13.38 -16.75
N ILE A 248 12.32 -14.23 -16.23
CA ILE A 248 12.48 -14.94 -14.97
C ILE A 248 12.49 -16.46 -15.21
N TRP A 249 13.53 -17.11 -14.70
CA TRP A 249 13.59 -18.57 -14.62
C TRP A 249 12.67 -19.09 -13.52
N ARG A 250 12.00 -20.22 -13.77
CA ARG A 250 11.03 -20.80 -12.84
C ARG A 250 11.30 -22.27 -12.58
N CYS A 251 11.08 -22.67 -11.33
CA CYS A 251 10.89 -24.03 -10.92
C CYS A 251 9.40 -24.39 -11.06
N GLU A 252 9.05 -25.28 -11.96
CA GLU A 252 7.66 -25.71 -12.18
C GLU A 252 7.19 -26.81 -11.20
N ASN A 253 8.09 -27.33 -10.37
CA ASN A 253 7.73 -28.34 -9.38
C ASN A 253 6.90 -27.70 -8.24
N ALA A 254 5.60 -27.93 -8.25
CA ALA A 254 4.68 -27.40 -7.23
C ALA A 254 4.97 -27.94 -5.81
N GLU A 255 5.65 -29.10 -5.71
CA GLU A 255 6.05 -29.74 -4.45
C GLU A 255 7.46 -29.31 -4.01
N CYS A 256 8.08 -28.34 -4.71
CA CYS A 256 9.35 -27.79 -4.28
C CYS A 256 9.24 -27.23 -2.87
N GLU A 257 10.06 -27.71 -1.96
CA GLU A 257 10.07 -27.32 -0.55
C GLU A 257 10.07 -25.80 -0.36
N ALA A 258 10.93 -25.08 -1.09
CA ALA A 258 10.97 -23.63 -1.04
C ALA A 258 9.63 -23.01 -1.44
N GLN A 259 8.98 -23.52 -2.49
CA GLN A 259 7.68 -22.99 -2.91
C GLN A 259 6.57 -23.28 -1.89
N VAL A 260 6.60 -24.47 -1.27
CA VAL A 260 5.64 -24.86 -0.23
C VAL A 260 5.77 -23.93 0.97
N ILE A 261 6.99 -23.72 1.46
CA ILE A 261 7.27 -22.83 2.59
C ILE A 261 6.87 -21.37 2.26
N GLU A 262 7.29 -20.85 1.13
CA GLU A 262 7.00 -19.48 0.70
C GLU A 262 5.49 -19.24 0.47
N ARG A 263 4.75 -20.23 -0.01
CA ARG A 263 3.28 -20.14 -0.10
C ARG A 263 2.62 -20.08 1.26
N MET A 264 3.10 -20.84 2.25
CA MET A 264 2.60 -20.77 3.63
C MET A 264 2.93 -19.43 4.28
N ILE A 265 4.15 -18.91 4.11
CA ILE A 265 4.55 -17.58 4.60
C ILE A 265 3.66 -16.49 4.02
N PHE A 266 3.42 -16.55 2.71
CA PHE A 266 2.54 -15.59 2.06
C PHE A 266 1.08 -15.73 2.52
N HIS A 267 0.58 -16.96 2.64
CA HIS A 267 -0.78 -17.24 3.10
C HIS A 267 -1.06 -16.63 4.48
N THR A 268 -0.11 -16.72 5.40
CA THR A 268 -0.26 -16.18 6.77
C THR A 268 -0.01 -14.67 6.88
N SER A 269 0.55 -14.06 5.83
CA SER A 269 0.95 -12.64 5.84
C SER A 269 -0.23 -11.68 6.05
N LYS A 270 0.07 -10.46 6.54
CA LYS A 270 -0.90 -9.38 6.79
C LYS A 270 -1.79 -9.07 5.58
N HIS A 271 -1.24 -9.17 4.36
CA HIS A 271 -1.96 -8.87 3.12
C HIS A 271 -2.83 -10.02 2.60
N ALA A 272 -2.66 -11.21 3.16
CA ALA A 272 -3.42 -12.41 2.87
C ALA A 272 -4.34 -12.77 4.05
N MET A 273 -4.18 -13.90 4.70
CA MET A 273 -5.06 -14.35 5.78
C MET A 273 -4.78 -13.68 7.14
N ASP A 274 -3.69 -12.92 7.29
CA ASP A 274 -3.33 -12.13 8.49
C ASP A 274 -3.32 -12.96 9.79
N ILE A 275 -2.53 -14.01 9.80
CA ILE A 275 -2.39 -14.89 10.95
C ILE A 275 -1.22 -14.41 11.81
N GLU A 276 -1.53 -13.64 12.85
CA GLU A 276 -0.52 -13.11 13.77
C GLU A 276 0.20 -14.25 14.51
N GLY A 277 1.52 -14.16 14.61
CA GLY A 277 2.36 -15.19 15.22
C GLY A 277 2.87 -16.28 14.26
N MET A 278 2.36 -16.33 13.02
CA MET A 278 2.81 -17.24 11.95
C MET A 278 3.77 -16.54 10.98
N GLY A 279 4.84 -15.97 11.49
CA GLY A 279 5.91 -15.39 10.65
C GLY A 279 6.80 -16.45 10.01
N GLU A 280 7.72 -15.99 9.14
CA GLU A 280 8.66 -16.86 8.39
C GLU A 280 9.41 -17.86 9.31
N SER A 281 9.96 -17.40 10.43
CA SER A 281 10.69 -18.25 11.35
C SER A 281 9.81 -19.34 11.99
N THR A 282 8.57 -19.00 12.33
CA THR A 282 7.60 -19.96 12.91
C THR A 282 7.23 -21.02 11.88
N ILE A 283 6.94 -20.61 10.64
CA ILE A 283 6.56 -21.54 9.57
C ILE A 283 7.70 -22.48 9.25
N LYS A 284 8.92 -21.99 9.07
CA LYS A 284 10.11 -22.84 8.83
C LYS A 284 10.29 -23.83 9.96
N ARG A 285 10.20 -23.39 11.22
CA ARG A 285 10.34 -24.28 12.37
C ARG A 285 9.28 -25.39 12.40
N PHE A 286 8.01 -25.04 12.15
CA PHE A 286 6.92 -26.03 12.11
C PHE A 286 7.01 -26.95 10.91
N TYR A 287 7.53 -26.48 9.80
CA TYR A 287 7.86 -27.32 8.64
C TYR A 287 8.96 -28.33 8.96
N ASP A 288 10.06 -27.88 9.58
CA ASP A 288 11.20 -28.72 9.99
C ASP A 288 10.79 -29.79 11.04
N LEU A 289 9.79 -29.47 11.87
CA LEU A 289 9.20 -30.42 12.82
C LEU A 289 8.22 -31.41 12.16
N GLY A 290 7.92 -31.27 10.87
CA GLY A 290 6.96 -32.09 10.15
C GLY A 290 5.48 -31.79 10.47
N TRP A 291 5.18 -30.64 11.05
CA TRP A 291 3.81 -30.24 11.38
C TRP A 291 3.10 -29.55 10.23
N LEU A 292 3.86 -28.98 9.31
CA LEU A 292 3.34 -28.25 8.14
C LEU A 292 3.90 -28.88 6.85
N HIS A 293 3.02 -29.35 5.98
CA HIS A 293 3.34 -29.81 4.62
C HIS A 293 2.51 -29.08 3.56
N SER A 294 1.41 -28.46 4.00
CA SER A 294 0.48 -27.71 3.15
C SER A 294 -0.11 -26.52 3.90
N ILE A 295 -0.77 -25.62 3.17
CA ILE A 295 -1.51 -24.50 3.75
C ILE A 295 -2.62 -24.99 4.69
N ALA A 296 -3.26 -26.14 4.41
CA ALA A 296 -4.34 -26.68 5.23
C ALA A 296 -3.85 -27.10 6.62
N ASP A 297 -2.58 -27.51 6.75
CA ASP A 297 -2.03 -27.94 8.04
C ASP A 297 -1.98 -26.82 9.09
N ILE A 298 -1.93 -25.57 8.64
CA ILE A 298 -1.98 -24.38 9.51
C ILE A 298 -3.25 -24.39 10.37
N TYR A 299 -4.35 -24.92 9.84
CA TYR A 299 -5.66 -24.89 10.48
C TYR A 299 -5.97 -26.09 11.38
N ARG A 300 -5.00 -27.03 11.50
CA ARG A 300 -5.11 -28.24 12.35
C ARG A 300 -3.94 -28.47 13.30
N LEU A 301 -3.19 -27.41 13.59
CA LEU A 301 -2.03 -27.43 14.52
C LEU A 301 -2.45 -27.84 15.94
N ASP A 302 -1.59 -28.60 16.62
CA ASP A 302 -1.74 -28.93 18.04
C ASP A 302 -1.14 -27.85 18.93
N TYR A 303 -1.99 -27.06 19.56
CA TYR A 303 -1.58 -25.95 20.41
C TYR A 303 -0.96 -26.40 21.75
N GLY A 304 -1.27 -27.64 22.18
CA GLY A 304 -0.63 -28.23 23.35
C GLY A 304 0.83 -28.56 23.11
N GLU A 305 1.16 -29.11 21.93
CA GLU A 305 2.55 -29.34 21.52
C GLU A 305 3.30 -28.01 21.29
N ILE A 306 2.62 -27.04 20.66
CA ILE A 306 3.21 -25.69 20.43
C ILE A 306 3.60 -25.02 21.77
N ALA A 307 2.76 -25.13 22.79
CA ALA A 307 3.03 -24.52 24.09
C ALA A 307 4.30 -25.07 24.80
N GLN A 308 4.72 -26.27 24.42
CA GLN A 308 5.90 -26.93 24.97
C GLN A 308 7.21 -26.62 24.20
N LEU A 309 7.11 -25.96 23.04
CA LEU A 309 8.29 -25.59 22.26
C LEU A 309 9.08 -24.47 22.93
N GLU A 310 10.41 -24.58 22.90
CA GLU A 310 11.30 -23.49 23.30
C GLU A 310 10.98 -22.20 22.55
N GLY A 311 10.83 -21.09 23.28
CA GLY A 311 10.43 -19.79 22.73
C GLY A 311 8.91 -19.62 22.55
N PHE A 312 8.11 -20.67 22.79
CA PHE A 312 6.66 -20.62 22.93
C PHE A 312 6.28 -20.86 24.39
N GLY A 313 5.03 -20.68 24.71
CA GLY A 313 4.42 -20.96 26.00
C GLY A 313 2.90 -20.92 25.85
N GLU A 314 2.16 -21.24 26.91
CA GLU A 314 0.68 -21.28 26.89
C GLU A 314 0.04 -20.01 26.30
N LYS A 315 0.57 -18.83 26.67
CA LYS A 315 0.03 -17.55 26.18
C LYS A 315 0.26 -17.36 24.67
N SER A 316 1.44 -17.69 24.15
CA SER A 316 1.74 -17.56 22.72
C SER A 316 0.97 -18.58 21.88
N ALA A 317 0.85 -19.83 22.36
CA ALA A 317 0.02 -20.85 21.72
C ALA A 317 -1.45 -20.47 21.69
N ALA A 318 -2.00 -19.94 22.79
CA ALA A 318 -3.37 -19.44 22.86
C ALA A 318 -3.61 -18.22 21.94
N ASN A 319 -2.64 -17.31 21.82
CA ASN A 319 -2.75 -16.18 20.90
C ASN A 319 -2.72 -16.66 19.45
N LEU A 320 -1.87 -17.61 19.11
CA LEU A 320 -1.80 -18.21 17.78
C LEU A 320 -3.11 -18.91 17.43
N GLN A 321 -3.67 -19.69 18.36
CA GLN A 321 -4.98 -20.32 18.19
C GLN A 321 -6.06 -19.29 17.86
N LYS A 322 -6.14 -18.21 18.64
CA LYS A 322 -7.11 -17.13 18.39
C LYS A 322 -6.91 -16.47 17.03
N ALA A 323 -5.65 -16.26 16.60
CA ALA A 323 -5.35 -15.67 15.30
C ALA A 323 -5.79 -16.58 14.15
N ILE A 324 -5.57 -17.89 14.25
CA ILE A 324 -6.01 -18.89 13.27
C ILE A 324 -7.54 -18.97 13.22
N GLU A 325 -8.22 -19.06 14.38
CA GLU A 325 -9.69 -19.10 14.41
C GLU A 325 -10.33 -17.82 13.84
N LYS A 326 -9.72 -16.67 14.11
CA LYS A 326 -10.13 -15.40 13.48
C LYS A 326 -9.94 -15.44 11.96
N ALA A 327 -8.80 -15.94 11.49
CA ALA A 327 -8.47 -16.01 10.08
C ALA A 327 -9.40 -16.93 9.28
N LYS A 328 -9.94 -17.99 9.89
CA LYS A 328 -10.95 -18.86 9.28
C LYS A 328 -12.20 -18.10 8.82
N GLN A 329 -12.53 -16.97 9.45
CA GLN A 329 -13.71 -16.16 9.14
C GLN A 329 -13.43 -15.03 8.13
N ASN A 330 -12.23 -14.95 7.58
CA ASN A 330 -11.88 -13.92 6.62
C ASN A 330 -12.77 -13.99 5.36
N PRO A 331 -13.02 -12.82 4.72
CA PRO A 331 -13.71 -12.77 3.44
C PRO A 331 -12.91 -13.50 2.35
N ILE A 332 -13.63 -14.08 1.37
CA ILE A 332 -13.01 -14.96 0.36
C ILE A 332 -12.03 -14.24 -0.56
N HIS A 333 -12.09 -12.92 -0.71
CA HIS A 333 -11.07 -12.20 -1.48
C HIS A 333 -9.67 -12.32 -0.85
N ARG A 334 -9.57 -12.43 0.48
CA ARG A 334 -8.30 -12.66 1.17
C ARG A 334 -7.80 -14.08 0.96
N LEU A 335 -8.71 -15.07 1.02
CA LEU A 335 -8.39 -16.46 0.71
C LEU A 335 -7.89 -16.59 -0.73
N LEU A 336 -8.63 -16.09 -1.73
CA LEU A 336 -8.23 -16.13 -3.13
C LEU A 336 -6.84 -15.50 -3.37
N HIS A 337 -6.59 -14.35 -2.75
CA HIS A 337 -5.26 -13.72 -2.83
C HIS A 337 -4.17 -14.59 -2.21
N SER A 338 -4.45 -15.27 -1.11
CA SER A 338 -3.50 -16.09 -0.35
C SER A 338 -3.07 -17.38 -1.07
N LEU A 339 -3.85 -17.85 -2.06
CA LEU A 339 -3.55 -19.08 -2.81
C LEU A 339 -2.34 -18.99 -3.73
N SER A 340 -1.74 -17.79 -3.86
CA SER A 340 -0.54 -17.56 -4.68
C SER A 340 -0.69 -17.91 -6.16
N VAL A 341 -1.92 -17.85 -6.71
CA VAL A 341 -2.16 -18.01 -8.16
C VAL A 341 -1.46 -16.88 -8.91
N HIS A 342 -0.72 -17.22 -9.95
CA HIS A 342 0.08 -16.25 -10.69
C HIS A 342 -0.80 -15.13 -11.27
N HIS A 343 -0.38 -13.88 -11.09
CA HIS A 343 -1.10 -12.64 -11.42
C HIS A 343 -2.40 -12.38 -10.63
N LEU A 344 -2.83 -13.27 -9.74
CA LEU A 344 -4.00 -13.03 -8.89
C LEU A 344 -3.62 -12.16 -7.67
N GLY A 345 -3.61 -10.85 -7.87
CA GLY A 345 -3.35 -9.86 -6.81
C GLY A 345 -4.60 -9.51 -6.00
N GLN A 346 -4.45 -8.68 -4.98
CA GLN A 346 -5.56 -8.25 -4.12
C GLN A 346 -6.76 -7.66 -4.89
N LYS A 347 -6.49 -6.79 -5.90
CA LYS A 347 -7.55 -6.18 -6.70
C LYS A 347 -8.35 -7.22 -7.45
N SER A 348 -7.68 -8.13 -8.14
CA SER A 348 -8.34 -9.18 -8.94
C SER A 348 -9.06 -10.19 -8.06
N SER A 349 -8.53 -10.51 -6.88
CA SER A 349 -9.21 -11.36 -5.90
C SER A 349 -10.52 -10.74 -5.41
N LYS A 350 -10.55 -9.42 -5.17
CA LYS A 350 -11.79 -8.70 -4.84
C LYS A 350 -12.81 -8.71 -5.98
N LEU A 351 -12.34 -8.60 -7.23
CA LEU A 351 -13.24 -8.67 -8.39
C LEU A 351 -13.88 -10.05 -8.53
N LEU A 352 -13.10 -11.12 -8.35
CA LEU A 352 -13.63 -12.50 -8.37
C LEU A 352 -14.58 -12.76 -7.19
N ALA A 353 -14.18 -12.37 -5.99
CA ALA A 353 -14.99 -12.57 -4.78
C ALA A 353 -16.35 -11.87 -4.86
N ALA A 354 -16.43 -10.73 -5.57
CA ALA A 354 -17.67 -9.96 -5.71
C ALA A 354 -18.74 -10.67 -6.57
N VAL A 355 -18.36 -11.67 -7.37
CA VAL A 355 -19.25 -12.32 -8.38
C VAL A 355 -19.37 -13.83 -8.19
N VAL A 356 -18.70 -14.41 -7.19
CA VAL A 356 -18.77 -15.83 -6.88
C VAL A 356 -19.37 -16.03 -5.48
N GLU A 357 -20.33 -16.92 -5.34
CA GLU A 357 -20.96 -17.22 -4.04
C GLU A 357 -20.09 -18.16 -3.19
N HIS A 358 -19.44 -19.11 -3.84
CA HIS A 358 -18.57 -20.09 -3.19
C HIS A 358 -17.29 -20.28 -4.01
N VAL A 359 -16.12 -20.29 -3.36
CA VAL A 359 -14.82 -20.38 -4.04
C VAL A 359 -14.71 -21.61 -4.95
N LEU A 360 -15.30 -22.76 -4.54
CA LEU A 360 -15.27 -23.98 -5.35
C LEU A 360 -16.14 -23.91 -6.61
N ASP A 361 -17.06 -22.94 -6.74
CA ASP A 361 -17.86 -22.78 -7.97
C ASP A 361 -16.99 -22.32 -9.15
N LEU A 362 -15.83 -21.72 -8.86
CA LEU A 362 -14.87 -21.30 -9.88
C LEU A 362 -14.36 -22.46 -10.75
N LYS A 363 -14.39 -23.71 -10.27
CA LYS A 363 -14.02 -24.91 -11.05
C LYS A 363 -14.92 -25.15 -12.28
N ASP A 364 -16.20 -24.71 -12.17
CA ASP A 364 -17.22 -24.91 -13.20
C ASP A 364 -17.30 -23.74 -14.21
N TRP A 365 -16.41 -22.75 -14.07
CA TRP A 365 -16.33 -21.61 -14.98
C TRP A 365 -15.43 -21.91 -16.16
N ASP A 366 -15.85 -21.49 -17.36
CA ASP A 366 -15.00 -21.47 -18.56
C ASP A 366 -14.10 -20.21 -18.61
N LEU A 367 -13.20 -20.17 -19.57
CA LEU A 367 -12.26 -19.04 -19.73
C LEU A 367 -12.98 -17.73 -20.08
N GLU A 368 -14.06 -17.82 -20.85
CA GLU A 368 -14.86 -16.70 -21.30
C GLU A 368 -15.50 -15.99 -20.11
N ARG A 369 -16.09 -16.73 -19.18
CA ARG A 369 -16.71 -16.21 -17.98
C ARG A 369 -15.74 -15.44 -17.08
N TYR A 370 -14.49 -15.91 -16.95
CA TYR A 370 -13.46 -15.15 -16.23
C TYR A 370 -13.13 -13.84 -16.91
N GLN A 371 -13.13 -13.79 -18.26
CA GLN A 371 -12.78 -12.61 -19.03
C GLN A 371 -13.93 -11.57 -19.12
N GLU A 372 -15.17 -11.97 -18.83
CA GLU A 372 -16.29 -11.04 -18.69
C GLU A 372 -16.13 -10.09 -17.50
N ILE A 373 -15.32 -10.47 -16.52
CA ILE A 373 -15.04 -9.61 -15.36
C ILE A 373 -14.08 -8.51 -15.79
N LYS A 374 -14.54 -7.27 -15.70
CA LYS A 374 -13.72 -6.09 -16.03
C LYS A 374 -12.39 -6.12 -15.25
N ASP A 375 -11.29 -5.84 -15.93
CA ASP A 375 -9.91 -5.86 -15.42
C ASP A 375 -9.33 -7.28 -15.17
N ILE A 376 -10.00 -8.34 -15.60
CA ILE A 376 -9.43 -9.69 -15.68
C ILE A 376 -9.07 -9.99 -17.14
N GLY A 377 -7.77 -9.88 -17.45
CA GLY A 377 -7.26 -10.16 -18.79
C GLY A 377 -7.05 -11.67 -19.05
N PRO A 378 -6.78 -12.06 -20.32
CA PRO A 378 -6.68 -13.48 -20.73
C PRO A 378 -5.59 -14.27 -20.00
N VAL A 379 -4.46 -13.64 -19.65
CA VAL A 379 -3.38 -14.31 -18.92
C VAL A 379 -3.81 -14.66 -17.50
N LEU A 380 -4.42 -13.71 -16.79
CA LEU A 380 -4.94 -13.95 -15.44
C LEU A 380 -6.07 -14.97 -15.44
N ALA A 381 -7.04 -14.83 -16.38
CA ALA A 381 -8.15 -15.78 -16.54
C ALA A 381 -7.64 -17.22 -16.71
N ARG A 382 -6.64 -17.42 -17.56
CA ARG A 382 -6.01 -18.74 -17.78
C ARG A 382 -5.33 -19.29 -16.53
N ASN A 383 -4.62 -18.44 -15.77
CA ASN A 383 -3.95 -18.88 -14.54
C ASN A 383 -4.96 -19.31 -13.48
N VAL A 384 -6.03 -18.55 -13.29
CA VAL A 384 -7.10 -18.89 -12.35
C VAL A 384 -7.83 -20.15 -12.81
N TYR A 385 -8.21 -20.23 -14.08
CA TYR A 385 -8.83 -21.41 -14.66
C TYR A 385 -7.98 -22.67 -14.42
N ASN A 386 -6.69 -22.65 -14.78
CA ASN A 386 -5.79 -23.78 -14.59
C ASN A 386 -5.67 -24.19 -13.12
N PHE A 387 -5.66 -23.24 -12.19
CA PHE A 387 -5.63 -23.51 -10.75
C PHE A 387 -6.87 -24.30 -10.31
N PHE A 388 -8.07 -23.91 -10.77
CA PHE A 388 -9.33 -24.57 -10.41
C PHE A 388 -9.65 -25.81 -11.24
N GLN A 389 -8.88 -26.13 -12.30
CA GLN A 389 -8.94 -27.42 -13.01
C GLN A 389 -8.01 -28.47 -12.40
N ASN A 390 -7.16 -28.10 -11.43
CA ASN A 390 -6.26 -29.02 -10.78
C ASN A 390 -6.92 -29.63 -9.54
N GLU A 391 -7.16 -30.96 -9.55
CA GLU A 391 -7.85 -31.67 -8.47
C GLU A 391 -7.11 -31.56 -7.13
N HIS A 392 -5.77 -31.52 -7.13
CA HIS A 392 -4.99 -31.34 -5.90
C HIS A 392 -5.30 -29.98 -5.22
N ASN A 393 -5.47 -28.93 -6.01
CA ASN A 393 -5.84 -27.60 -5.48
C ASN A 393 -7.30 -27.60 -4.95
N LEU A 394 -8.20 -28.33 -5.62
CA LEU A 394 -9.58 -28.49 -5.17
C LEU A 394 -9.65 -29.26 -3.86
N ASP A 395 -8.88 -30.33 -3.72
CA ASP A 395 -8.79 -31.10 -2.48
C ASP A 395 -8.20 -30.28 -1.32
N LEU A 396 -7.19 -29.45 -1.61
CA LEU A 396 -6.68 -28.48 -0.64
C LEU A 396 -7.80 -27.58 -0.13
N LEU A 397 -8.58 -26.97 -1.02
CA LEU A 397 -9.69 -26.07 -0.66
C LEU A 397 -10.80 -26.82 0.12
N ARG A 398 -11.18 -28.02 -0.30
CA ARG A 398 -12.15 -28.86 0.42
C ARG A 398 -11.66 -29.19 1.84
N THR A 399 -10.37 -29.49 1.96
CA THR A 399 -9.74 -29.77 3.26
C THR A 399 -9.79 -28.52 4.14
N MET A 400 -9.43 -27.34 3.60
CA MET A 400 -9.50 -26.08 4.35
C MET A 400 -10.94 -25.80 4.80
N GLU A 401 -11.94 -26.00 3.95
CA GLU A 401 -13.35 -25.84 4.28
C GLU A 401 -13.77 -26.78 5.42
N SER A 402 -13.37 -28.06 5.36
CA SER A 402 -13.65 -29.04 6.42
C SER A 402 -13.02 -28.68 7.77
N LEU A 403 -11.94 -27.91 7.75
CA LEU A 403 -11.26 -27.34 8.94
C LEU A 403 -11.86 -26.01 9.40
N GLY A 404 -12.93 -25.55 8.75
CA GLY A 404 -13.69 -24.36 9.14
C GLY A 404 -13.25 -23.07 8.48
N VAL A 405 -12.38 -23.11 7.46
CA VAL A 405 -12.03 -21.91 6.67
C VAL A 405 -13.21 -21.50 5.81
N ASN A 406 -13.55 -20.23 5.83
CA ASN A 406 -14.65 -19.68 5.04
C ASN A 406 -14.34 -19.70 3.55
N LEU A 407 -15.15 -20.42 2.76
CA LEU A 407 -15.12 -20.43 1.31
C LEU A 407 -16.35 -19.74 0.69
N ARG A 408 -17.22 -19.16 1.51
CA ARG A 408 -18.44 -18.49 1.06
C ARG A 408 -18.26 -16.97 1.04
N GLN A 409 -18.88 -16.34 0.06
CA GLN A 409 -18.92 -14.89 -0.05
C GLN A 409 -19.46 -14.26 1.24
N THR A 410 -18.79 -13.21 1.70
CA THR A 410 -19.23 -12.42 2.85
C THR A 410 -19.76 -11.05 2.39
N PRO A 411 -20.46 -10.30 3.24
CA PRO A 411 -20.87 -8.93 2.92
C PRO A 411 -19.69 -8.00 2.56
N GLU A 412 -18.51 -8.28 3.07
CA GLU A 412 -17.29 -7.52 2.72
C GLU A 412 -16.80 -7.80 1.29
N ASP A 413 -17.07 -9.00 0.77
CA ASP A 413 -16.74 -9.37 -0.61
C ASP A 413 -17.71 -8.79 -1.62
N GLN A 414 -18.96 -8.54 -1.21
CA GLN A 414 -19.98 -7.99 -2.08
C GLN A 414 -19.60 -6.57 -2.47
N ARG A 415 -19.64 -6.25 -3.76
CA ARG A 415 -19.73 -4.84 -4.14
C ARG A 415 -20.98 -4.27 -3.46
N PRO A 416 -20.92 -3.04 -2.92
CA PRO A 416 -22.14 -2.38 -2.47
C PRO A 416 -23.17 -2.57 -3.60
N ALA A 417 -24.29 -3.22 -3.30
CA ALA A 417 -25.35 -3.56 -4.26
C ALA A 417 -25.85 -2.31 -5.04
N SER A 418 -25.62 -1.13 -4.45
CA SER A 418 -25.89 0.18 -5.02
C SER A 418 -25.17 0.52 -6.33
N ALA A 419 -24.09 -0.21 -6.70
CA ALA A 419 -23.34 0.13 -7.92
C ALA A 419 -23.68 -0.75 -9.15
N ALA A 420 -24.32 -1.92 -8.96
CA ALA A 420 -24.57 -2.87 -10.04
C ALA A 420 -26.03 -2.88 -10.54
N ASP A 421 -27.00 -2.49 -9.71
CA ASP A 421 -28.44 -2.57 -10.02
C ASP A 421 -29.18 -1.24 -9.78
N GLY A 422 -28.47 -0.15 -9.58
CA GLY A 422 -29.09 1.15 -9.38
C GLY A 422 -29.72 1.72 -10.66
N PRO A 423 -30.71 2.61 -10.53
CA PRO A 423 -31.42 3.21 -11.69
C PRO A 423 -30.50 4.03 -12.60
N LEU A 424 -29.28 4.35 -12.16
CA LEU A 424 -28.29 5.13 -12.92
C LEU A 424 -27.08 4.32 -13.40
N VAL A 425 -27.19 2.98 -13.42
CA VAL A 425 -26.12 2.11 -13.92
C VAL A 425 -25.76 2.42 -15.38
N GLY A 426 -24.46 2.60 -15.64
CA GLY A 426 -23.94 2.95 -16.97
C GLY A 426 -24.12 4.41 -17.36
N LYS A 427 -24.75 5.24 -16.53
CA LYS A 427 -24.87 6.68 -16.75
C LYS A 427 -23.72 7.45 -16.12
N THR A 428 -23.27 8.48 -16.83
CA THR A 428 -22.30 9.46 -16.28
C THR A 428 -23.04 10.73 -15.91
N ILE A 429 -22.90 11.16 -14.66
CA ILE A 429 -23.64 12.31 -14.09
C ILE A 429 -22.70 13.41 -13.64
N LEU A 430 -23.13 14.67 -13.80
CA LEU A 430 -22.41 15.85 -13.35
C LEU A 430 -23.37 16.79 -12.60
N PHE A 431 -22.92 17.30 -11.49
CA PHE A 431 -23.66 18.34 -10.72
C PHE A 431 -23.09 19.72 -10.99
N THR A 432 -23.97 20.73 -11.16
CA THR A 432 -23.58 22.13 -11.36
C THR A 432 -24.52 23.08 -10.64
N GLY A 433 -24.01 24.20 -10.13
CA GLY A 433 -24.78 25.11 -9.28
C GLY A 433 -24.84 24.64 -7.82
N THR A 434 -25.61 25.39 -7.01
CA THR A 434 -25.87 25.07 -5.59
C THR A 434 -27.16 24.28 -5.50
N LEU A 435 -27.11 23.09 -4.95
CA LEU A 435 -28.29 22.27 -4.70
C LEU A 435 -29.05 22.82 -3.48
N ALA A 436 -30.36 22.65 -3.46
CA ALA A 436 -31.23 23.23 -2.46
C ALA A 436 -31.24 22.43 -1.14
N THR A 437 -31.21 21.08 -1.24
CA THR A 437 -31.39 20.18 -0.09
C THR A 437 -30.14 19.35 0.22
N LEU A 438 -29.29 19.07 -0.77
CA LEU A 438 -28.11 18.23 -0.64
C LEU A 438 -26.81 19.05 -0.74
N SER A 439 -25.79 18.66 0.05
CA SER A 439 -24.44 19.07 -0.30
C SER A 439 -24.00 18.34 -1.57
N ARG A 440 -23.04 18.92 -2.30
CA ARG A 440 -22.51 18.30 -3.53
C ARG A 440 -21.96 16.90 -3.26
N GLU A 441 -21.25 16.70 -2.14
CA GLU A 441 -20.71 15.43 -1.73
C GLU A 441 -21.81 14.40 -1.46
N GLN A 442 -22.92 14.83 -0.84
CA GLN A 442 -24.06 13.95 -0.59
C GLN A 442 -24.75 13.55 -1.90
N ALA A 443 -24.92 14.49 -2.84
CA ALA A 443 -25.52 14.21 -4.14
C ALA A 443 -24.65 13.27 -4.99
N GLU A 444 -23.34 13.50 -5.03
CA GLU A 444 -22.37 12.64 -5.71
C GLU A 444 -22.32 11.23 -5.08
N ALA A 445 -22.37 11.13 -3.73
CA ALA A 445 -22.44 9.86 -3.04
C ALA A 445 -23.74 9.08 -3.33
N ARG A 446 -24.91 9.75 -3.37
CA ARG A 446 -26.19 9.13 -3.74
C ARG A 446 -26.22 8.68 -5.21
N ALA A 447 -25.67 9.50 -6.13
CA ALA A 447 -25.57 9.12 -7.53
C ALA A 447 -24.65 7.91 -7.74
N ALA A 448 -23.51 7.88 -7.04
CA ALA A 448 -22.60 6.74 -7.06
C ALA A 448 -23.25 5.48 -6.44
N ALA A 449 -24.02 5.64 -5.37
CA ALA A 449 -24.82 4.57 -4.76
C ALA A 449 -25.89 4.04 -5.71
N ALA A 450 -26.47 4.91 -6.56
CA ALA A 450 -27.43 4.54 -7.61
C ALA A 450 -26.76 3.98 -8.89
N GLY A 451 -25.44 3.77 -8.90
CA GLY A 451 -24.71 3.17 -10.01
C GLY A 451 -24.12 4.15 -11.04
N ALA A 452 -24.25 5.47 -10.85
CA ALA A 452 -23.71 6.45 -11.78
C ALA A 452 -22.19 6.63 -11.64
N SER A 453 -21.52 6.96 -12.75
CA SER A 453 -20.15 7.47 -12.76
C SER A 453 -20.16 8.99 -12.63
N ILE A 454 -19.44 9.55 -11.66
CA ILE A 454 -19.39 11.00 -11.43
C ILE A 454 -18.39 11.65 -12.39
N SER A 455 -18.81 12.70 -13.09
CA SER A 455 -17.94 13.51 -13.97
C SER A 455 -17.62 14.86 -13.33
N SER A 456 -16.43 15.38 -13.60
CA SER A 456 -16.01 16.73 -13.20
C SER A 456 -16.27 17.80 -14.27
N GLY A 457 -16.58 17.39 -15.51
CA GLY A 457 -16.74 18.28 -16.64
C GLY A 457 -17.77 17.82 -17.67
N VAL A 458 -18.25 18.77 -18.50
CA VAL A 458 -19.17 18.48 -19.62
C VAL A 458 -18.36 17.93 -20.79
N SER A 459 -18.66 16.71 -21.21
CA SER A 459 -18.06 16.00 -22.35
C SER A 459 -19.13 15.26 -23.14
N LYS A 460 -18.78 14.72 -24.30
CA LYS A 460 -19.70 13.89 -25.11
C LYS A 460 -20.17 12.60 -24.41
N ASN A 461 -19.44 12.18 -23.37
CA ASN A 461 -19.76 10.97 -22.59
C ASN A 461 -20.61 11.28 -21.35
N LEU A 462 -21.00 12.54 -21.14
CA LEU A 462 -21.89 12.92 -20.06
C LEU A 462 -23.33 12.60 -20.45
N ASN A 463 -24.04 11.84 -19.60
CA ASN A 463 -25.43 11.48 -19.84
C ASN A 463 -26.39 12.44 -19.16
N ILE A 464 -26.10 12.83 -17.91
CA ILE A 464 -27.01 13.60 -17.06
C ILE A 464 -26.27 14.79 -16.46
N LEU A 465 -26.87 15.99 -16.54
CA LEU A 465 -26.42 17.18 -15.82
C LEU A 465 -27.49 17.58 -14.81
N VAL A 466 -27.19 17.44 -13.53
CA VAL A 466 -28.06 17.96 -12.44
C VAL A 466 -27.73 19.41 -12.17
N VAL A 467 -28.76 20.26 -12.20
CA VAL A 467 -28.66 21.72 -12.19
C VAL A 467 -29.29 22.27 -10.92
N GLY A 468 -28.47 22.87 -10.04
CA GLY A 468 -28.93 23.66 -8.91
C GLY A 468 -28.98 25.15 -9.23
N GLU A 469 -29.22 25.98 -8.21
CA GLU A 469 -29.24 27.43 -8.34
C GLU A 469 -27.91 28.01 -8.87
N LYS A 470 -27.98 29.07 -9.64
CA LYS A 470 -26.80 29.78 -10.20
C LYS A 470 -25.91 28.89 -11.08
N ALA A 471 -26.49 27.94 -11.79
CA ALA A 471 -25.77 27.13 -12.76
C ALA A 471 -25.15 28.01 -13.86
N GLY A 472 -23.82 27.91 -14.00
CA GLY A 472 -23.03 28.78 -14.87
C GLY A 472 -22.75 28.19 -16.26
N SER A 473 -21.51 28.31 -16.73
CA SER A 473 -21.04 27.92 -18.08
C SER A 473 -21.26 26.44 -18.42
N LYS A 474 -21.34 25.55 -17.45
CA LYS A 474 -21.54 24.10 -17.66
C LYS A 474 -22.93 23.79 -18.23
N LEU A 475 -23.96 24.49 -17.75
CA LEU A 475 -25.33 24.37 -18.29
C LEU A 475 -25.39 24.77 -19.78
N LYS A 476 -24.79 25.92 -20.11
CA LYS A 476 -24.74 26.37 -21.52
C LYS A 476 -24.01 25.39 -22.43
N LYS A 477 -22.91 24.77 -21.93
CA LYS A 477 -22.17 23.76 -22.68
C LYS A 477 -22.96 22.46 -22.87
N ALA A 478 -23.70 22.02 -21.85
CA ALA A 478 -24.54 20.82 -21.97
C ALA A 478 -25.70 21.05 -22.95
N GLN A 479 -26.36 22.21 -22.89
CA GLN A 479 -27.41 22.61 -23.84
C GLN A 479 -26.90 22.67 -25.29
N ALA A 480 -25.68 23.16 -25.50
CA ALA A 480 -25.06 23.24 -26.82
C ALA A 480 -24.74 21.87 -27.42
N LEU A 481 -24.50 20.84 -26.60
CA LEU A 481 -24.27 19.46 -27.05
C LEU A 481 -25.55 18.72 -27.40
N GLY A 482 -26.71 19.08 -26.83
CA GLY A 482 -28.04 18.55 -27.15
C GLY A 482 -28.27 17.06 -26.85
N THR A 483 -27.26 16.34 -26.35
CA THR A 483 -27.30 14.89 -26.05
C THR A 483 -27.34 14.58 -24.57
N ILE A 484 -27.30 15.62 -23.72
CA ILE A 484 -27.21 15.50 -22.26
C ILE A 484 -28.59 15.76 -21.67
N GLU A 485 -29.08 14.85 -20.86
CA GLU A 485 -30.31 15.05 -20.07
C GLU A 485 -30.02 16.08 -18.97
N ILE A 486 -30.88 17.07 -18.83
CA ILE A 486 -30.73 18.11 -17.80
C ILE A 486 -31.82 17.87 -16.76
N TRP A 487 -31.40 17.58 -15.54
CA TRP A 487 -32.26 17.32 -14.39
C TRP A 487 -32.18 18.45 -13.36
N THR A 488 -33.27 18.72 -12.68
CA THR A 488 -33.29 19.47 -11.42
C THR A 488 -32.84 18.56 -10.27
N GLU A 489 -32.63 19.14 -9.08
CA GLU A 489 -32.33 18.35 -7.88
C GLU A 489 -33.51 17.43 -7.51
N ASP A 490 -34.75 17.89 -7.66
CA ASP A 490 -35.95 17.10 -7.37
C ASP A 490 -36.06 15.92 -8.34
N GLU A 491 -35.89 16.13 -9.63
CA GLU A 491 -35.85 15.05 -10.63
C GLU A 491 -34.74 14.05 -10.37
N PHE A 492 -33.58 14.52 -9.89
CA PHE A 492 -32.50 13.62 -9.47
C PHE A 492 -32.92 12.76 -8.30
N LEU A 493 -33.51 13.36 -7.26
CA LEU A 493 -33.97 12.62 -6.07
C LEU A 493 -35.07 11.62 -6.41
N GLU A 494 -36.04 12.00 -7.24
CA GLU A 494 -37.12 11.11 -7.71
C GLU A 494 -36.57 9.91 -8.48
N ASN A 495 -35.57 10.11 -9.36
CA ASN A 495 -34.95 9.04 -10.14
C ASN A 495 -34.00 8.14 -9.32
N VAL A 496 -33.51 8.61 -8.18
CA VAL A 496 -32.62 7.83 -7.28
C VAL A 496 -33.40 7.15 -6.18
N GLU A 497 -34.50 7.76 -5.66
CA GLU A 497 -35.30 7.26 -4.54
C GLU A 497 -36.64 6.61 -4.98
N GLY A 498 -37.06 6.81 -6.21
CA GLY A 498 -38.38 6.50 -6.73
C GLY A 498 -38.66 5.07 -7.18
N ASN A 499 -37.88 4.08 -6.77
CA ASN A 499 -38.16 2.65 -6.95
C ASN A 499 -38.14 1.90 -5.61
N ASN A 500 -38.99 2.32 -4.68
CA ASN A 500 -39.41 1.48 -3.53
C ASN A 500 -40.87 1.08 -3.69
#